data_65de890e265992db1fc64faf007c0b76
#
_entry.id   65de890e265992db1fc64faf007c0b76
#
_cell.length_a   1.000
_cell.length_b   1.000
_cell.length_c   1.000
_cell.angle_alpha   90.00
_cell.angle_beta   90.00
_cell.angle_gamma   90.00
#
_symmetry.space_group_name_H-M   'P 1'
#
loop_
_entity.id
_entity.type
_entity.pdbx_description
1 polymer ?
#
loop_
_entity_poly.entity_id
_entity_poly.type
_entity_poly.pdbx_seq_one_letter_code
_entity_poly.pdbx_strand_id
1 'polypeptide(L)'
;MRGEPAFFEIGVPDAKRAKTFYGELFKWTFHPMGGGDQAWVETPTIRGGIHDEDPESRIDIFFAVPDIDAAAAAVRDLGGHADDPRPEEPGFGRFTYCRDNQGVRFGLHQPSVA
;
A
#
# COMPACT_ATOMS: atom_id res chain seq x y z
N MET A 1 15.62 -6.06 5.37
CA MET A 1 14.37 -5.93 4.61
C MET A 1 13.74 -7.29 4.41
N ARG A 2 12.92 -7.71 5.35
CA ARG A 2 12.36 -9.06 5.37
C ARG A 2 10.92 -9.07 5.83
N GLY A 3 10.06 -8.38 5.11
CA GLY A 3 8.65 -8.37 5.43
C GLY A 3 8.28 -7.44 6.56
N GLU A 4 9.09 -6.42 6.84
CA GLU A 4 8.64 -5.37 7.75
C GLU A 4 7.55 -4.54 7.07
N PRO A 5 6.59 -4.01 7.82
CA PRO A 5 5.60 -3.11 7.24
C PRO A 5 6.29 -1.89 6.64
N ALA A 6 6.02 -1.61 5.37
CA ALA A 6 6.65 -0.51 4.63
C ALA A 6 5.72 0.69 4.53
N PHE A 7 4.46 0.44 4.24
CA PHE A 7 3.43 1.47 4.21
C PHE A 7 2.05 0.79 4.21
N PHE A 8 1.03 1.59 4.40
CA PHE A 8 -0.35 1.12 4.31
C PHE A 8 -1.10 1.93 3.27
N GLU A 9 -2.18 1.36 2.74
CA GLU A 9 -3.03 2.02 1.76
C GLU A 9 -4.47 1.89 2.19
N ILE A 10 -5.15 3.02 2.36
CA ILE A 10 -6.57 3.06 2.70
C ILE A 10 -7.34 3.27 1.40
N GLY A 11 -8.16 2.30 1.01
CA GLY A 11 -9.03 2.41 -0.14
C GLY A 11 -10.47 2.57 0.30
N VAL A 12 -11.14 3.63 -0.13
CA VAL A 12 -12.49 3.97 0.31
C VAL A 12 -13.32 4.48 -0.86
N PRO A 13 -14.66 4.41 -0.76
CA PRO A 13 -15.53 4.99 -1.78
C PRO A 13 -15.42 6.52 -1.86
N ASP A 14 -15.14 7.17 -0.75
CA ASP A 14 -15.10 8.64 -0.65
C ASP A 14 -13.89 9.06 0.20
N ALA A 15 -12.78 9.35 -0.47
CA ALA A 15 -11.54 9.73 0.20
C ALA A 15 -11.64 11.06 0.94
N LYS A 16 -12.46 11.98 0.46
CA LYS A 16 -12.63 13.27 1.12
C LYS A 16 -13.22 13.10 2.53
N ARG A 17 -14.25 12.27 2.64
CA ARG A 17 -14.86 11.96 3.94
C ARG A 17 -13.89 11.21 4.85
N ALA A 18 -13.13 10.29 4.28
CA ALA A 18 -12.17 9.51 5.05
C ALA A 18 -11.03 10.38 5.58
N LYS A 19 -10.54 11.32 4.78
CA LYS A 19 -9.49 12.25 5.24
C LYS A 19 -9.97 13.10 6.41
N THR A 20 -11.22 13.53 6.40
CA THR A 20 -11.79 14.25 7.53
C THR A 20 -11.84 13.37 8.78
N PHE A 21 -12.31 12.13 8.63
CA PHE A 21 -12.39 11.20 9.74
C PHE A 21 -11.04 10.92 10.37
N TYR A 22 -10.08 10.48 9.58
CA TYR A 22 -8.75 10.12 10.09
C TYR A 22 -7.96 11.35 10.53
N GLY A 23 -8.13 12.45 9.83
CA GLY A 23 -7.46 13.69 10.20
C GLY A 23 -7.90 14.19 11.57
N GLU A 24 -9.17 14.11 11.88
CA GLU A 24 -9.67 14.49 13.20
C GLU A 24 -9.31 13.49 14.27
N LEU A 25 -9.38 12.19 13.94
CA LEU A 25 -9.09 11.13 14.90
C LEU A 25 -7.62 11.10 15.32
N PHE A 26 -6.72 11.13 14.35
CA PHE A 26 -5.28 10.95 14.60
C PHE A 26 -4.48 12.25 14.47
N LYS A 27 -5.12 13.33 14.06
CA LYS A 27 -4.46 14.60 13.75
C LYS A 27 -3.45 14.45 12.61
N TRP A 28 -3.73 13.54 11.69
CA TRP A 28 -2.90 13.36 10.50
C TRP A 28 -3.04 14.54 9.57
N THR A 29 -1.91 14.93 8.94
CA THR A 29 -1.90 15.90 7.85
C THR A 29 -1.78 15.13 6.54
N PHE A 30 -2.77 15.31 5.67
CA PHE A 30 -2.76 14.66 4.37
C PHE A 30 -2.12 15.57 3.32
N HIS A 31 -1.22 15.02 2.52
CA HIS A 31 -0.54 15.72 1.46
C HIS A 31 -1.13 15.30 0.11
N PRO A 32 -1.57 16.23 -0.72
CA PRO A 32 -2.19 15.88 -2.01
C PRO A 32 -1.26 15.06 -2.89
N MET A 33 -1.84 14.17 -3.68
CA MET A 33 -1.11 13.27 -4.58
C MET A 33 -1.82 13.25 -5.92
N GLY A 34 -1.31 14.00 -6.90
CA GLY A 34 -1.94 14.11 -8.19
C GLY A 34 -3.23 14.91 -8.13
N GLY A 35 -4.15 14.60 -9.02
CA GLY A 35 -5.47 15.22 -9.03
C GLY A 35 -6.46 14.46 -8.16
N GLY A 36 -7.54 15.12 -7.75
CA GLY A 36 -8.59 14.50 -6.97
C GLY A 36 -8.28 14.44 -5.48
N ASP A 37 -8.87 13.48 -4.79
CA ASP A 37 -8.80 13.39 -3.34
C ASP A 37 -7.77 12.40 -2.81
N GLN A 38 -6.93 11.85 -3.68
CA GLN A 38 -5.84 10.97 -3.26
C GLN A 38 -4.80 11.75 -2.49
N ALA A 39 -4.22 11.12 -1.46
CA ALA A 39 -3.25 11.78 -0.60
C ALA A 39 -2.34 10.76 0.07
N TRP A 40 -1.25 11.27 0.65
CA TRP A 40 -0.37 10.47 1.50
C TRP A 40 -0.22 11.13 2.84
N VAL A 41 0.20 10.36 3.84
CA VAL A 41 0.35 10.83 5.21
C VAL A 41 1.59 10.21 5.82
N GLU A 42 2.28 10.97 6.65
CA GLU A 42 3.39 10.45 7.45
C GLU A 42 2.91 10.16 8.86
N THR A 43 3.23 8.95 9.33
CA THR A 43 3.09 8.63 10.74
C THR A 43 4.49 8.57 11.36
N PRO A 44 4.63 8.45 12.68
CA PRO A 44 5.96 8.34 13.28
C PRO A 44 6.78 7.15 12.81
N THR A 45 6.15 6.12 12.25
CA THR A 45 6.84 4.89 11.86
C THR A 45 6.84 4.63 10.37
N ILE A 46 5.66 4.63 9.73
CA ILE A 46 5.55 4.34 8.29
C ILE A 46 4.64 5.36 7.63
N ARG A 47 4.72 5.42 6.31
CA ARG A 47 3.82 6.26 5.51
C ARG A 47 2.54 5.53 5.20
N GLY A 48 1.50 6.28 4.93
CA GLY A 48 0.24 5.75 4.45
C GLY A 48 -0.24 6.51 3.24
N GLY A 49 -1.12 5.87 2.48
CA GLY A 49 -1.81 6.50 1.37
C GLY A 49 -3.30 6.34 1.52
N ILE A 50 -4.05 7.16 0.82
CA ILE A 50 -5.49 7.03 0.74
C ILE A 50 -5.92 7.28 -0.70
N HIS A 51 -6.78 6.40 -1.23
CA HIS A 51 -7.32 6.56 -2.57
C HIS A 51 -8.83 6.43 -2.58
N ASP A 52 -9.40 7.05 -3.59
CA ASP A 52 -10.84 7.20 -3.78
C ASP A 52 -11.42 6.07 -4.63
N GLU A 53 -12.74 6.06 -4.75
CA GLU A 53 -13.48 5.20 -5.66
C GLU A 53 -13.23 3.70 -5.48
N ASP A 54 -12.92 3.29 -4.25
CA ASP A 54 -12.71 1.90 -3.93
C ASP A 54 -13.93 1.36 -3.18
N PRO A 55 -14.75 0.51 -3.82
CA PRO A 55 -15.98 0.03 -3.20
C PRO A 55 -15.76 -0.97 -2.08
N GLU A 56 -14.56 -1.53 -1.96
CA GLU A 56 -14.29 -2.57 -0.95
C GLU A 56 -14.01 -2.02 0.44
N SER A 57 -13.66 -0.75 0.55
CA SER A 57 -13.41 -0.09 1.84
C SER A 57 -12.44 -0.91 2.70
N ARG A 58 -11.14 -0.77 2.45
CA ARG A 58 -10.14 -1.64 3.08
C ARG A 58 -8.87 -0.88 3.44
N ILE A 59 -8.06 -1.50 4.30
CA ILE A 59 -6.70 -1.05 4.56
C ILE A 59 -5.78 -2.21 4.18
N ASP A 60 -4.85 -1.96 3.25
CA ASP A 60 -3.84 -2.94 2.86
C ASP A 60 -2.51 -2.56 3.48
N ILE A 61 -1.82 -3.54 4.07
CA ILE A 61 -0.45 -3.38 4.58
C ILE A 61 0.50 -3.92 3.53
N PHE A 62 1.53 -3.13 3.20
CA PHE A 62 2.57 -3.53 2.25
C PHE A 62 3.84 -3.85 3.03
N PHE A 63 4.39 -5.04 2.77
CA PHE A 63 5.60 -5.53 3.44
C PHE A 63 6.80 -5.38 2.52
N ALA A 64 7.90 -4.89 3.08
CA ALA A 64 9.11 -4.63 2.29
C ALA A 64 9.85 -5.91 1.95
N VAL A 65 10.30 -6.01 0.70
CA VAL A 65 11.11 -7.12 0.21
C VAL A 65 12.24 -6.58 -0.65
N PRO A 66 13.40 -7.27 -0.70
CA PRO A 66 14.52 -6.78 -1.52
C PRO A 66 14.36 -7.06 -3.02
N ASP A 67 13.57 -8.06 -3.38
CA ASP A 67 13.34 -8.47 -4.77
C ASP A 67 11.87 -8.86 -4.94
N ILE A 68 11.08 -7.94 -5.47
CA ILE A 68 9.64 -8.13 -5.55
C ILE A 68 9.24 -9.20 -6.56
N ASP A 69 10.01 -9.38 -7.64
CA ASP A 69 9.69 -10.42 -8.62
C ASP A 69 9.88 -11.80 -7.99
N ALA A 70 10.98 -12.00 -7.26
CA ALA A 70 11.20 -13.24 -6.53
C ALA A 70 10.16 -13.47 -5.45
N ALA A 71 9.80 -12.42 -4.72
CA ALA A 71 8.80 -12.52 -3.67
C ALA A 71 7.41 -12.87 -4.23
N ALA A 72 7.00 -12.25 -5.34
CA ALA A 72 5.73 -12.55 -5.99
C ALA A 72 5.69 -14.01 -6.46
N ALA A 73 6.79 -14.49 -7.04
CA ALA A 73 6.88 -15.90 -7.44
C ALA A 73 6.75 -16.83 -6.22
N ALA A 74 7.38 -16.48 -5.11
CA ALA A 74 7.30 -17.26 -3.88
C ALA A 74 5.86 -17.30 -3.33
N VAL A 75 5.15 -16.18 -3.39
CA VAL A 75 3.74 -16.13 -2.97
C VAL A 75 2.93 -17.17 -3.74
N ARG A 76 3.11 -17.21 -5.06
CA ARG A 76 2.39 -18.17 -5.92
C ARG A 76 2.78 -19.61 -5.59
N ASP A 77 4.06 -19.86 -5.40
CA ASP A 77 4.54 -21.21 -5.08
C ASP A 77 4.03 -21.70 -3.72
N LEU A 78 3.80 -20.78 -2.80
CA LEU A 78 3.29 -21.11 -1.46
C LEU A 78 1.76 -21.19 -1.41
N GLY A 79 1.10 -21.12 -2.54
CA GLY A 79 -0.35 -21.28 -2.62
C GLY A 79 -1.16 -20.02 -2.52
N GLY A 80 -0.49 -18.86 -2.55
CA GLY A 80 -1.16 -17.57 -2.58
C GLY A 80 -1.38 -17.06 -4.00
N HIS A 81 -1.76 -15.80 -4.09
CA HIS A 81 -1.92 -15.11 -5.35
C HIS A 81 -1.11 -13.81 -5.33
N ALA A 82 -0.47 -13.47 -6.43
CA ALA A 82 0.21 -12.19 -6.59
C ALA A 82 -0.06 -11.64 -7.97
N ASP A 83 -0.45 -10.37 -8.03
CA ASP A 83 -0.51 -9.64 -9.28
C ASP A 83 0.92 -9.38 -9.77
N ASP A 84 1.09 -9.07 -11.04
CA ASP A 84 2.40 -8.72 -11.57
C ASP A 84 2.89 -7.43 -10.93
N PRO A 85 4.14 -7.41 -10.42
CA PRO A 85 4.69 -6.18 -9.83
C PRO A 85 4.67 -5.01 -10.82
N ARG A 86 4.31 -3.84 -10.31
CA ARG A 86 4.27 -2.61 -11.09
C ARG A 86 5.68 -2.14 -11.44
N PRO A 87 5.81 -1.33 -12.50
CA PRO A 87 7.11 -0.74 -12.84
C PRO A 87 7.64 0.15 -11.73
N GLU A 88 8.95 0.39 -11.77
CA GLU A 88 9.62 1.28 -10.82
C GLU A 88 9.03 2.69 -10.86
N GLU A 89 8.72 3.23 -9.70
CA GLU A 89 8.24 4.60 -9.55
C GLU A 89 9.33 5.37 -8.79
N PRO A 90 9.94 6.38 -9.40
CA PRO A 90 11.06 7.10 -8.78
C PRO A 90 10.74 7.63 -7.39
N GLY A 91 11.63 7.38 -6.44
CA GLY A 91 11.48 7.80 -5.06
C GLY A 91 10.58 6.91 -4.22
N PHE A 92 9.88 5.97 -4.82
CA PHE A 92 8.99 5.06 -4.13
C PHE A 92 9.42 3.59 -4.28
N GLY A 93 9.60 3.13 -5.49
CA GLY A 93 9.95 1.75 -5.80
C GLY A 93 8.86 1.03 -6.56
N ARG A 94 8.75 -0.27 -6.31
CA ARG A 94 7.77 -1.14 -6.98
C ARG A 94 6.86 -1.77 -5.94
N PHE A 95 5.62 -2.06 -6.34
CA PHE A 95 4.67 -2.71 -5.45
C PHE A 95 3.77 -3.67 -6.21
N THR A 96 3.09 -4.55 -5.47
CA THR A 96 2.04 -5.39 -6.02
C THR A 96 1.07 -5.79 -4.92
N TYR A 97 -0.13 -6.19 -5.33
CA TYR A 97 -1.14 -6.72 -4.42
C TYR A 97 -1.11 -8.24 -4.43
N CYS A 98 -1.30 -8.82 -3.27
CA CYS A 98 -1.25 -10.27 -3.09
C CYS A 98 -2.40 -10.75 -2.22
N ARG A 99 -2.58 -12.07 -2.20
CA ARG A 99 -3.38 -12.78 -1.21
C ARG A 99 -2.58 -13.95 -0.69
N ASP A 100 -2.71 -14.24 0.59
CA ASP A 100 -2.04 -15.41 1.16
C ASP A 100 -2.81 -16.69 0.81
N ASN A 101 -2.40 -17.80 1.37
CA ASN A 101 -3.00 -19.11 1.07
C ASN A 101 -4.37 -19.33 1.72
N GLN A 102 -4.91 -18.32 2.37
CA GLN A 102 -6.27 -18.34 2.93
C GLN A 102 -7.10 -17.16 2.44
N GLY A 103 -6.58 -16.42 1.47
CA GLY A 103 -7.28 -15.31 0.84
C GLY A 103 -7.11 -13.97 1.53
N VAL A 104 -6.23 -13.86 2.52
CA VAL A 104 -5.97 -12.57 3.18
C VAL A 104 -5.18 -11.67 2.25
N ARG A 105 -5.70 -10.48 2.02
CA ARG A 105 -5.08 -9.49 1.13
C ARG A 105 -3.93 -8.78 1.83
N PHE A 106 -2.83 -8.60 1.11
CA PHE A 106 -1.68 -7.82 1.57
C PHE A 106 -0.92 -7.31 0.35
N GLY A 107 0.09 -6.49 0.58
CA GLY A 107 0.93 -5.99 -0.48
C GLY A 107 2.40 -6.30 -0.26
N LEU A 108 3.17 -6.21 -1.35
CA LEU A 108 4.63 -6.27 -1.31
C LEU A 108 5.18 -4.95 -1.85
N HIS A 109 6.28 -4.51 -1.29
CA HIS A 109 6.94 -3.28 -1.69
C HIS A 109 8.44 -3.49 -1.78
N GLN A 110 9.01 -3.18 -2.93
CA GLN A 110 10.46 -3.12 -3.12
C GLN A 110 10.84 -1.65 -3.15
N PRO A 111 11.45 -1.13 -2.07
CA PRO A 111 11.79 0.29 -2.02
C PRO A 111 12.76 0.70 -3.11
N SER A 112 12.66 1.94 -3.55
CA SER A 112 13.61 2.52 -4.50
C SER A 112 14.99 2.56 -3.86
N VAL A 113 16.03 2.27 -4.67
CA VAL A 113 17.43 2.24 -4.18
C VAL A 113 18.14 3.58 -4.33
N ALA A 114 17.49 4.57 -4.83
CA ALA A 114 18.14 5.86 -5.08
C ALA A 114 18.32 6.71 -3.84
#